data_89ae478b4821edb86c46ec8338e2eac1
#
_entry.id   89ae478b4821edb86c46ec8338e2eac1
#
_cell.length_a   1.000
_cell.length_b   1.000
_cell.length_c   1.000
_cell.angle_alpha   90.00
_cell.angle_beta   90.00
_cell.angle_gamma   90.00
#
_symmetry.space_group_name_H-M   'P 1'
#
loop_
_entity.id
_entity.type
_entity.pdbx_description
1 polymer ?
#
loop_
_entity_poly.entity_id
_entity_poly.type
_entity_poly.pdbx_seq_one_letter_code
_entity_poly.pdbx_strand_id
1 'polypeptide(L)'
;MKNRSTRWLAAVSTTLFACIAVAQDLGPGARPVGADWSRSPVMSVNGMAATAQPLASNIAIDVLQAGGSAVDAAVAANAALGLMEPTGNGIGGDLFAIVWDPKTKQLYGYNGSGRAPMDRSLDELREAIAAMKAEGKIPEDYVGIPSHGSLSVTVPGAVD
;
A
#
# COMPACT_ATOMS: atom_id res chain seq x y z
N MET A 1 56.90 -2.45 31.43
CA MET A 1 56.45 -3.34 30.33
C MET A 1 54.97 -3.15 30.17
N LYS A 2 54.54 -2.34 29.21
CA LYS A 2 53.12 -2.07 28.96
C LYS A 2 52.53 -3.20 28.11
N ASN A 3 51.49 -3.81 28.63
CA ASN A 3 50.87 -5.05 28.19
C ASN A 3 50.29 -4.88 26.76
N ARG A 4 50.93 -5.49 25.74
CA ARG A 4 50.53 -5.44 24.32
C ARG A 4 49.18 -6.17 24.07
N SER A 5 48.76 -7.05 24.97
CA SER A 5 47.51 -7.81 24.88
C SER A 5 46.26 -6.97 25.05
N THR A 6 46.31 -5.92 25.87
CA THR A 6 45.13 -5.03 26.12
C THR A 6 44.80 -4.14 24.89
N ARG A 7 45.79 -3.87 24.03
CA ARG A 7 45.56 -3.05 22.82
C ARG A 7 44.82 -3.82 21.70
N TRP A 8 45.04 -5.14 21.64
CA TRP A 8 44.39 -6.00 20.65
C TRP A 8 42.90 -6.26 21.03
N LEU A 9 42.60 -6.41 22.31
CA LEU A 9 41.21 -6.57 22.78
C LEU A 9 40.37 -5.31 22.55
N ALA A 10 40.95 -4.12 22.71
CA ALA A 10 40.26 -2.87 22.41
C ALA A 10 39.99 -2.69 20.90
N ALA A 11 40.95 -3.07 20.04
CA ALA A 11 40.82 -2.97 18.58
C ALA A 11 39.75 -3.94 18.04
N VAL A 12 39.67 -5.17 18.56
CA VAL A 12 38.68 -6.18 18.17
C VAL A 12 37.28 -5.77 18.64
N SER A 13 37.16 -5.18 19.83
CA SER A 13 35.87 -4.69 20.34
C SER A 13 35.33 -3.53 19.52
N THR A 14 36.19 -2.63 19.04
CA THR A 14 35.75 -1.48 18.22
C THR A 14 35.32 -1.91 16.81
N THR A 15 35.94 -2.96 16.26
CA THR A 15 35.59 -3.49 14.95
C THR A 15 34.25 -4.28 14.98
N LEU A 16 33.95 -4.93 16.10
CA LEU A 16 32.64 -5.63 16.26
C LEU A 16 31.45 -4.68 16.42
N PHE A 17 31.68 -3.46 16.94
CA PHE A 17 30.61 -2.46 17.09
C PHE A 17 30.33 -1.67 15.81
N ALA A 18 31.23 -1.66 14.82
CA ALA A 18 31.04 -0.98 13.55
C ALA A 18 30.11 -1.75 12.57
N CYS A 19 29.72 -2.99 12.88
CA CYS A 19 28.78 -3.77 12.08
C CYS A 19 27.33 -3.65 12.53
N ILE A 20 27.01 -2.74 13.48
CA ILE A 20 25.65 -2.57 13.97
C ILE A 20 25.02 -1.36 13.29
N ALA A 21 23.96 -1.67 12.56
CA ALA A 21 22.88 -0.79 12.15
C ALA A 21 23.18 0.15 10.98
N VAL A 22 23.19 -0.39 9.80
CA VAL A 22 22.37 0.27 8.79
C VAL A 22 20.92 -0.17 9.09
N ALA A 23 20.24 0.58 9.92
CA ALA A 23 18.79 0.50 10.00
C ALA A 23 18.28 0.89 8.61
N GLN A 24 17.95 -0.09 7.79
CA GLN A 24 17.28 0.19 6.53
C GLN A 24 15.90 0.70 6.89
N ASP A 25 15.60 1.93 6.54
CA ASP A 25 14.24 2.43 6.56
C ASP A 25 13.40 1.49 5.68
N LEU A 26 12.51 0.76 6.30
CA LEU A 26 11.60 -0.14 5.61
C LEU A 26 10.31 0.61 5.34
N GLY A 27 9.93 0.72 4.09
CA GLY A 27 8.65 1.22 3.66
C GLY A 27 7.52 0.20 3.86
N PRO A 28 6.30 0.53 3.44
CA PRO A 28 5.15 -0.36 3.49
C PRO A 28 5.47 -1.73 2.87
N GLY A 29 5.08 -2.81 3.54
CA GLY A 29 5.38 -4.17 3.12
C GLY A 29 6.82 -4.63 3.40
N ALA A 30 7.52 -4.01 4.36
CA ALA A 30 8.88 -4.32 4.77
C ALA A 30 9.90 -4.28 3.61
N ARG A 31 9.66 -3.46 2.61
CA ARG A 31 10.58 -3.24 1.48
C ARG A 31 11.57 -2.15 1.84
N PRO A 32 12.87 -2.31 1.51
CA PRO A 32 13.85 -1.25 1.71
C PRO A 32 13.42 0.02 0.96
N VAL A 33 13.37 1.14 1.67
CA VAL A 33 13.22 2.46 1.06
C VAL A 33 14.60 2.91 0.62
N GLY A 34 14.87 2.86 -0.67
CA GLY A 34 16.18 3.25 -1.15
C GLY A 34 16.17 3.65 -2.61
N ALA A 35 16.89 4.72 -2.91
CA ALA A 35 17.13 5.23 -4.25
C ALA A 35 18.02 4.30 -5.12
N ASP A 36 18.58 3.25 -4.52
CA ASP A 36 19.59 2.40 -5.18
C ASP A 36 18.98 1.24 -5.98
N TRP A 37 17.65 1.09 -5.93
CA TRP A 37 16.95 0.09 -6.72
C TRP A 37 16.50 0.68 -8.07
N SER A 38 17.45 0.85 -8.96
CA SER A 38 17.14 1.25 -10.33
C SER A 38 16.87 0.01 -11.19
N ARG A 39 15.75 0.01 -11.91
CA ARG A 39 15.50 -0.92 -13.01
C ARG A 39 15.63 -0.17 -14.32
N SER A 40 16.12 -0.85 -15.34
CA SER A 40 16.09 -0.29 -16.69
C SER A 40 14.65 0.07 -17.07
N PRO A 41 14.42 1.21 -17.71
CA PRO A 41 13.11 1.56 -18.24
C PRO A 41 12.60 0.45 -19.18
N VAL A 42 11.35 0.07 -18.99
CA VAL A 42 10.66 -0.84 -19.90
C VAL A 42 9.81 0.02 -20.85
N MET A 43 9.96 -0.16 -22.15
CA MET A 43 9.22 0.58 -23.17
C MET A 43 8.43 -0.40 -24.02
N SER A 44 7.23 0.00 -24.42
CA SER A 44 6.37 -0.77 -25.31
C SER A 44 5.67 0.17 -26.29
N VAL A 45 5.44 -0.32 -27.50
CA VAL A 45 4.72 0.44 -28.55
C VAL A 45 3.23 0.10 -28.64
N ASN A 46 2.81 -1.02 -28.07
CA ASN A 46 1.44 -1.52 -28.20
C ASN A 46 0.60 -1.33 -26.92
N GLY A 47 1.22 -1.45 -25.77
CA GLY A 47 0.55 -1.31 -24.48
C GLY A 47 1.47 -1.68 -23.34
N MET A 48 1.12 -1.25 -22.14
CA MET A 48 1.91 -1.51 -20.94
C MET A 48 0.99 -1.70 -19.75
N ALA A 49 1.40 -2.56 -18.82
CA ALA A 49 0.77 -2.71 -17.52
C ALA A 49 1.83 -2.71 -16.41
N ALA A 50 1.53 -2.05 -15.30
CA ALA A 50 2.36 -2.04 -14.11
C ALA A 50 1.47 -2.23 -12.87
N THR A 51 1.79 -3.22 -12.05
CA THR A 51 1.11 -3.51 -10.79
C THR A 51 2.13 -3.81 -9.70
N ALA A 52 1.68 -3.88 -8.45
CA ALA A 52 2.51 -4.26 -7.32
C ALA A 52 3.04 -5.70 -7.44
N GLN A 53 2.31 -6.57 -8.18
CA GLN A 53 2.60 -8.00 -8.32
C GLN A 53 2.80 -8.37 -9.79
N PRO A 54 3.99 -8.91 -10.19
CA PRO A 54 4.32 -9.19 -11.59
C PRO A 54 3.34 -10.13 -12.31
N LEU A 55 2.76 -11.11 -11.61
CA LEU A 55 1.78 -12.01 -12.22
C LEU A 55 0.49 -11.29 -12.60
N ALA A 56 0.04 -10.32 -11.81
CA ALA A 56 -1.10 -9.48 -12.16
C ALA A 56 -0.80 -8.59 -13.37
N SER A 57 0.45 -8.08 -13.49
CA SER A 57 0.88 -7.36 -14.70
C SER A 57 0.83 -8.25 -15.94
N ASN A 58 1.25 -9.52 -15.84
CA ASN A 58 1.18 -10.47 -16.96
C ASN A 58 -0.27 -10.71 -17.38
N ILE A 59 -1.19 -10.92 -16.43
CA ILE A 59 -2.63 -11.08 -16.73
C ILE A 59 -3.17 -9.85 -17.49
N ALA A 60 -2.79 -8.63 -17.06
CA ALA A 60 -3.18 -7.42 -17.79
C ALA A 60 -2.64 -7.40 -19.21
N ILE A 61 -1.40 -7.80 -19.43
CA ILE A 61 -0.77 -7.89 -20.76
C ILE A 61 -1.48 -8.94 -21.61
N ASP A 62 -1.82 -10.10 -21.08
CA ASP A 62 -2.56 -11.14 -21.79
C ASP A 62 -3.92 -10.64 -22.29
N VAL A 63 -4.64 -9.88 -21.46
CA VAL A 63 -5.91 -9.24 -21.85
C VAL A 63 -5.71 -8.24 -22.97
N LEU A 64 -4.68 -7.38 -22.88
CA LEU A 64 -4.36 -6.43 -23.95
C LEU A 64 -3.99 -7.13 -25.26
N GLN A 65 -3.22 -8.21 -25.21
CA GLN A 65 -2.83 -9.02 -26.37
C GLN A 65 -4.03 -9.73 -27.01
N ALA A 66 -5.00 -10.12 -26.20
CA ALA A 66 -6.26 -10.68 -26.68
C ALA A 66 -7.21 -9.63 -27.31
N GLY A 67 -6.82 -8.36 -27.32
CA GLY A 67 -7.60 -7.25 -27.89
C GLY A 67 -8.54 -6.54 -26.91
N GLY A 68 -8.41 -6.84 -25.60
CA GLY A 68 -9.12 -6.12 -24.55
C GLY A 68 -8.66 -4.67 -24.42
N SER A 69 -9.52 -3.84 -23.85
CA SER A 69 -9.21 -2.44 -23.56
C SER A 69 -8.30 -2.31 -22.32
N ALA A 70 -7.77 -1.13 -22.08
CA ALA A 70 -7.01 -0.83 -20.87
C ALA A 70 -7.87 -1.02 -19.60
N VAL A 71 -9.18 -0.77 -19.67
CA VAL A 71 -10.10 -0.98 -18.56
C VAL A 71 -10.29 -2.48 -18.29
N ASP A 72 -10.48 -3.30 -19.33
CA ASP A 72 -10.57 -4.76 -19.18
C ASP A 72 -9.30 -5.33 -18.55
N ALA A 73 -8.14 -4.87 -18.99
CA ALA A 73 -6.85 -5.27 -18.43
C ALA A 73 -6.69 -4.85 -16.96
N ALA A 74 -7.13 -3.64 -16.61
CA ALA A 74 -7.09 -3.15 -15.24
C ALA A 74 -8.01 -3.96 -14.32
N VAL A 75 -9.23 -4.27 -14.76
CA VAL A 75 -10.19 -5.09 -14.00
C VAL A 75 -9.64 -6.50 -13.78
N ALA A 76 -9.08 -7.14 -14.83
CA ALA A 76 -8.50 -8.47 -14.72
C ALA A 76 -7.30 -8.50 -13.76
N ALA A 77 -6.40 -7.51 -13.86
CA ALA A 77 -5.28 -7.38 -12.95
C ALA A 77 -5.72 -7.13 -11.50
N ASN A 78 -6.73 -6.28 -11.30
CA ASN A 78 -7.27 -5.99 -9.97
C ASN A 78 -7.91 -7.24 -9.32
N ALA A 79 -8.66 -8.01 -10.09
CA ALA A 79 -9.22 -9.29 -9.62
C ALA A 79 -8.11 -10.28 -9.20
N ALA A 80 -7.05 -10.37 -9.99
CA ALA A 80 -5.89 -11.20 -9.66
C ALA A 80 -5.15 -10.72 -8.40
N LEU A 81 -5.01 -9.40 -8.22
CA LEU A 81 -4.40 -8.81 -7.03
C LEU A 81 -5.19 -9.13 -5.76
N GLY A 82 -6.52 -9.24 -5.82
CA GLY A 82 -7.34 -9.65 -4.69
C GLY A 82 -6.96 -11.04 -4.14
N LEU A 83 -6.45 -11.92 -5.00
CA LEU A 83 -5.91 -13.24 -4.61
C LEU A 83 -4.43 -13.16 -4.20
N MET A 84 -3.62 -12.41 -4.93
CA MET A 84 -2.17 -12.41 -4.79
C MET A 84 -1.67 -11.45 -3.70
N GLU A 85 -2.45 -10.42 -3.39
CA GLU A 85 -2.11 -9.36 -2.42
C GLU A 85 -3.36 -9.00 -1.56
N PRO A 86 -3.95 -9.97 -0.86
CA PRO A 86 -5.25 -9.81 -0.19
C PRO A 86 -5.23 -8.80 0.95
N THR A 87 -4.06 -8.42 1.46
CA THR A 87 -3.91 -7.39 2.50
C THR A 87 -3.99 -5.97 1.96
N GLY A 88 -3.80 -5.79 0.66
CA GLY A 88 -3.78 -4.48 -0.01
C GLY A 88 -4.88 -4.29 -1.05
N ASN A 89 -5.62 -5.36 -1.38
CA ASN A 89 -6.64 -5.32 -2.42
C ASN A 89 -7.80 -6.29 -2.14
N GLY A 90 -9.02 -5.88 -2.49
CA GLY A 90 -10.21 -6.72 -2.38
C GLY A 90 -11.50 -5.97 -2.72
N ILE A 91 -12.55 -6.72 -3.00
CA ILE A 91 -13.88 -6.20 -3.37
C ILE A 91 -14.58 -5.46 -2.22
N GLY A 92 -14.11 -5.62 -0.99
CA GLY A 92 -14.66 -4.96 0.19
C GLY A 92 -14.05 -3.59 0.50
N GLY A 93 -13.12 -3.13 -0.33
CA GLY A 93 -12.40 -1.88 -0.14
C GLY A 93 -12.84 -0.75 -1.06
N ASP A 94 -11.97 0.21 -1.20
CA ASP A 94 -12.14 1.41 -2.01
C ASP A 94 -11.63 1.19 -3.43
N LEU A 95 -12.16 1.96 -4.38
CA LEU A 95 -11.63 2.04 -5.75
C LEU A 95 -11.49 3.48 -6.19
N PHE A 96 -10.31 3.83 -6.66
CA PHE A 96 -10.06 5.11 -7.33
C PHE A 96 -9.56 4.85 -8.75
N ALA A 97 -10.11 5.53 -9.71
CA ALA A 97 -9.70 5.38 -11.11
C ALA A 97 -9.58 6.73 -11.82
N ILE A 98 -8.61 6.81 -12.72
CA ILE A 98 -8.48 7.89 -13.70
C ILE A 98 -8.35 7.23 -15.08
N VAL A 99 -9.29 7.51 -15.95
CA VAL A 99 -9.39 6.87 -17.26
C VAL A 99 -9.39 7.93 -18.36
N TRP A 100 -8.48 7.81 -19.32
CA TRP A 100 -8.51 8.57 -20.56
C TRP A 100 -9.29 7.81 -21.62
N ASP A 101 -10.34 8.42 -22.14
CA ASP A 101 -11.08 7.86 -23.28
C ASP A 101 -10.64 8.54 -24.60
N PRO A 102 -9.98 7.81 -25.49
CA PRO A 102 -9.51 8.36 -26.77
C PRO A 102 -10.64 8.70 -27.74
N LYS A 103 -11.85 8.15 -27.57
CA LYS A 103 -13.00 8.43 -28.42
C LYS A 103 -13.59 9.79 -28.13
N THR A 104 -13.82 10.07 -26.84
CA THR A 104 -14.36 11.36 -26.38
C THR A 104 -13.27 12.40 -26.18
N LYS A 105 -12.00 11.99 -26.12
CA LYS A 105 -10.82 12.81 -25.77
C LYS A 105 -10.98 13.49 -24.41
N GLN A 106 -11.54 12.77 -23.47
CA GLN A 106 -11.80 13.27 -22.12
C GLN A 106 -11.15 12.36 -21.07
N LEU A 107 -10.81 12.98 -19.95
CA LEU A 107 -10.33 12.31 -18.76
C LEU A 107 -11.48 12.16 -17.77
N TYR A 108 -11.72 10.93 -17.33
CA TYR A 108 -12.73 10.61 -16.33
C TYR A 108 -12.06 10.22 -15.04
N GLY A 109 -12.57 10.75 -13.93
CA GLY A 109 -12.17 10.38 -12.59
C GLY A 109 -13.31 9.64 -11.88
N TYR A 110 -12.99 8.58 -11.18
CA TYR A 110 -13.92 7.85 -10.32
C TYR A 110 -13.38 7.82 -8.90
N ASN A 111 -14.23 8.17 -7.96
CA ASN A 111 -13.95 8.08 -6.53
C ASN A 111 -14.96 7.14 -5.88
N GLY A 112 -14.56 5.89 -5.72
CA GLY A 112 -15.30 4.84 -5.02
C GLY A 112 -14.69 4.56 -3.66
N SER A 113 -14.52 5.58 -2.82
CA SER A 113 -14.01 5.39 -1.45
C SER A 113 -15.03 4.73 -0.50
N GLY A 114 -16.23 4.48 -0.99
CA GLY A 114 -17.33 3.97 -0.18
C GLY A 114 -17.94 5.03 0.74
N ARG A 115 -19.19 4.82 1.09
CA ARG A 115 -19.92 5.71 1.99
C ARG A 115 -19.85 5.22 3.42
N ALA A 116 -20.06 6.11 4.38
CA ALA A 116 -20.34 5.70 5.74
C ALA A 116 -21.62 4.85 5.79
N PRO A 117 -21.70 3.83 6.66
CA PRO A 117 -22.96 3.10 6.89
C PRO A 117 -24.11 4.05 7.23
N MET A 118 -25.29 3.82 6.65
CA MET A 118 -26.44 4.73 6.75
C MET A 118 -26.89 4.98 8.19
N ASP A 119 -26.78 3.98 9.05
CA ASP A 119 -27.21 4.03 10.43
C ASP A 119 -26.15 4.59 11.40
N ARG A 120 -25.06 5.15 10.86
CA ARG A 120 -23.98 5.71 11.68
C ARG A 120 -23.91 7.22 11.54
N SER A 121 -24.34 7.91 12.58
CA SER A 121 -24.22 9.36 12.69
C SER A 121 -22.80 9.80 13.08
N LEU A 122 -22.48 11.06 12.80
CA LEU A 122 -21.21 11.66 13.23
C LEU A 122 -21.10 11.72 14.76
N ASP A 123 -22.20 11.93 15.46
CA ASP A 123 -22.20 12.05 16.92
C ASP A 123 -21.96 10.70 17.58
N GLU A 124 -22.60 9.63 17.11
CA GLU A 124 -22.30 8.26 17.55
C GLU A 124 -20.84 7.88 17.32
N LEU A 125 -20.27 8.29 16.18
CA LEU A 125 -18.85 8.06 15.90
C LEU A 125 -17.95 8.80 16.89
N ARG A 126 -18.26 10.05 17.22
CA ARG A 126 -17.52 10.85 18.21
C ARG A 126 -17.62 10.25 19.61
N GLU A 127 -18.79 9.78 20.00
CA GLU A 127 -19.01 9.11 21.29
C GLU A 127 -18.20 7.81 21.37
N ALA A 128 -18.22 7.00 20.32
CA ALA A 128 -17.44 5.77 20.27
C ALA A 128 -15.93 6.04 20.36
N ILE A 129 -15.41 7.06 19.69
CA ILE A 129 -14.00 7.46 19.77
C ILE A 129 -13.68 7.97 21.19
N ALA A 130 -14.56 8.76 21.80
CA ALA A 130 -14.36 9.24 23.16
C ALA A 130 -14.34 8.08 24.18
N ALA A 131 -15.23 7.08 24.02
CA ALA A 131 -15.20 5.89 24.83
C ALA A 131 -13.90 5.08 24.68
N MET A 132 -13.39 4.93 23.45
CA MET A 132 -12.10 4.25 23.20
C MET A 132 -10.92 4.97 23.87
N LYS A 133 -10.93 6.30 23.91
CA LYS A 133 -9.95 7.11 24.64
C LYS A 133 -10.03 6.87 26.15
N ALA A 134 -11.24 6.95 26.70
CA ALA A 134 -11.47 6.72 28.13
C ALA A 134 -11.05 5.32 28.60
N GLU A 135 -11.19 4.33 27.71
CA GLU A 135 -10.77 2.95 27.96
C GLU A 135 -9.26 2.70 27.70
N GLY A 136 -8.52 3.70 27.24
CA GLY A 136 -7.10 3.59 26.91
C GLY A 136 -6.79 2.72 25.68
N LYS A 137 -7.79 2.48 24.83
CA LYS A 137 -7.63 1.71 23.58
C LYS A 137 -6.92 2.51 22.49
N ILE A 138 -7.03 3.83 22.54
CA ILE A 138 -6.33 4.78 21.67
C ILE A 138 -5.77 5.93 22.53
N PRO A 139 -4.68 6.60 22.10
CA PRO A 139 -4.12 7.75 22.81
C PRO A 139 -5.15 8.88 22.97
N GLU A 140 -5.04 9.65 24.04
CA GLU A 140 -5.99 10.74 24.33
C GLU A 140 -5.90 11.88 23.29
N ASP A 141 -4.71 12.12 22.78
CA ASP A 141 -4.42 13.11 21.73
C ASP A 141 -4.69 12.58 20.29
N TYR A 142 -5.17 11.34 20.14
CA TYR A 142 -5.48 10.77 18.83
C TYR A 142 -6.54 11.60 18.11
N VAL A 143 -6.26 11.92 16.84
CA VAL A 143 -7.16 12.68 15.97
C VAL A 143 -7.62 11.84 14.80
N GLY A 144 -8.94 11.80 14.57
CA GLY A 144 -9.55 11.07 13.46
C GLY A 144 -10.17 9.75 13.84
N ILE A 145 -10.54 8.97 12.83
CA ILE A 145 -11.11 7.62 12.98
C ILE A 145 -9.96 6.62 13.11
N PRO A 146 -10.00 5.68 14.07
CA PRO A 146 -8.99 4.64 14.19
C PRO A 146 -8.84 3.85 12.89
N SER A 147 -7.60 3.59 12.47
CA SER A 147 -7.31 2.88 11.22
C SER A 147 -7.71 1.40 11.22
N HIS A 148 -8.03 0.85 12.39
CA HIS A 148 -8.42 -0.54 12.57
C HIS A 148 -9.73 -0.64 13.35
N GLY A 149 -10.50 -1.68 13.07
CA GLY A 149 -11.77 -1.96 13.74
C GLY A 149 -12.99 -1.50 12.94
N SER A 150 -14.17 -1.72 13.50
CA SER A 150 -15.44 -1.50 12.81
C SER A 150 -15.77 -0.04 12.52
N LEU A 151 -15.12 0.90 13.20
CA LEU A 151 -15.40 2.33 13.01
C LEU A 151 -14.86 2.87 11.68
N SER A 152 -13.80 2.26 11.15
CA SER A 152 -13.17 2.65 9.88
C SER A 152 -13.75 1.95 8.65
N VAL A 153 -14.65 0.98 8.85
CA VAL A 153 -15.23 0.21 7.74
C VAL A 153 -16.28 1.06 7.02
N THR A 154 -16.09 1.24 5.72
CA THR A 154 -17.04 1.87 4.80
C THR A 154 -17.92 0.81 4.11
N VAL A 155 -18.99 1.24 3.46
CA VAL A 155 -19.68 0.41 2.47
C VAL A 155 -18.72 0.18 1.30
N PRO A 156 -18.55 -1.06 0.78
CA PRO A 156 -17.62 -1.35 -0.30
C PRO A 156 -17.83 -0.46 -1.52
N GLY A 157 -16.85 0.36 -1.85
CA GLY A 157 -16.89 1.24 -3.03
C GLY A 157 -16.31 0.61 -4.29
N ALA A 158 -15.57 -0.50 -4.15
CA ALA A 158 -14.95 -1.19 -5.29
C ALA A 158 -15.96 -1.95 -6.17
N VAL A 159 -17.18 -2.17 -5.69
CA VAL A 159 -18.25 -2.92 -6.39
C VAL A 159 -19.49 -2.06 -6.68
N ASP A 160 -19.41 -0.76 -6.43
CA ASP A 160 -20.47 0.22 -6.68
C ASP A 160 -20.66 0.54 -8.18
#